data_45b3da8ed7f796c1c1028272ad4cbfe1
#
_entry.id   45b3da8ed7f796c1c1028272ad4cbfe1
#
_cell.length_a   1.000
_cell.length_b   1.000
_cell.length_c   1.000
_cell.angle_alpha   90.00
_cell.angle_beta   90.00
_cell.angle_gamma   90.00
#
_symmetry.space_group_name_H-M   'P 1'
#
loop_
_entity.id
_entity.type
_entity.pdbx_description
1 polymer ?
#
loop_
_entity_poly.entity_id
_entity_poly.type
_entity_poly.pdbx_seq_one_letter_code
_entity_poly.pdbx_strand_id
1 'polypeptide(L)'
;MVDTLIHNARIRTMDPTAPVADWVLIRGGVIASIGRGAPPDARDKIDAGGRLVLPGFQDAHVHLLSGGLDLATAAYLYDAVSADDLLATLRAHAAAKPNLPVVLGSGWQPGHFGDHNLTAALLDQAVSDRPVVIYDSSFHNACLNSRALEMAGVQDMADPPNGHIVRDAQGRATGMLHEEVIPVVVNRLPGLTDDHWMQGLHAAQVHANRHGITGVLDPRVTDLEARIYARALAEDALTLRVAGAALVTEADTPDTAVARLAALRAAHPGPEFHVQSAKFFMDGVYENRTAANLRAYADAAAGNAPCMFTADATNALFTALDAARFAIHVHVIGDAAARRTLDGLQAARAANGPWPAQHQLAHLQLVDPADFARLQDLATANIQPLWACFDPTIPDIALDMIGPDRWPEVYAFRRMLDAGAEWCLSSDWAVSTLNPFEIIETAITRKAPVAGNPKGPFFADQVLTV
;
A
#
# COMPACT_ATOMS: atom_id res chain seq x y z
N MET A 1 -23.72 -6.01 27.78
CA MET A 1 -22.77 -5.03 27.25
C MET A 1 -22.28 -4.19 28.40
N VAL A 2 -21.01 -3.95 28.53
CA VAL A 2 -20.37 -3.26 29.64
C VAL A 2 -20.26 -1.79 29.31
N ASP A 3 -20.64 -0.89 30.26
CA ASP A 3 -20.41 0.54 30.14
C ASP A 3 -19.01 0.84 30.65
N THR A 4 -18.15 1.39 29.78
CA THR A 4 -16.75 1.75 30.08
C THR A 4 -16.60 3.26 30.05
N LEU A 5 -16.07 3.84 31.12
CA LEU A 5 -15.71 5.25 31.22
C LEU A 5 -14.20 5.42 31.19
N ILE A 6 -13.66 6.14 30.23
CA ILE A 6 -12.29 6.66 30.26
C ILE A 6 -12.35 8.06 30.82
N HIS A 7 -11.64 8.35 31.91
CA HIS A 7 -11.64 9.65 32.58
C HIS A 7 -10.24 10.10 32.98
N ASN A 8 -10.13 11.31 33.54
CA ASN A 8 -8.85 11.94 33.88
C ASN A 8 -7.90 11.92 32.65
N ALA A 9 -8.44 12.37 31.50
CA ALA A 9 -7.78 12.29 30.21
C ALA A 9 -7.69 13.68 29.54
N ARG A 10 -6.74 13.84 28.65
CA ARG A 10 -6.69 14.97 27.69
C ARG A 10 -7.16 14.44 26.35
N ILE A 11 -8.48 14.43 26.13
CA ILE A 11 -9.06 13.87 24.92
C ILE A 11 -9.05 14.91 23.80
N ARG A 12 -8.53 14.55 22.63
CA ARG A 12 -8.73 15.24 21.36
C ARG A 12 -9.77 14.45 20.57
N THR A 13 -10.93 15.07 20.37
CA THR A 13 -12.09 14.36 19.80
C THR A 13 -12.08 14.30 18.29
N MET A 14 -11.28 15.16 17.63
CA MET A 14 -11.29 15.41 16.18
C MET A 14 -12.62 15.99 15.68
N ASP A 15 -13.53 16.39 16.58
CA ASP A 15 -14.75 17.12 16.26
C ASP A 15 -14.50 18.63 16.45
N PRO A 16 -14.57 19.45 15.39
CA PRO A 16 -14.33 20.90 15.48
C PRO A 16 -15.33 21.62 16.38
N THR A 17 -16.50 21.03 16.62
CA THR A 17 -17.54 21.64 17.49
C THR A 17 -17.28 21.34 18.97
N ALA A 18 -16.53 20.28 19.29
CA ALA A 18 -16.20 19.87 20.65
C ALA A 18 -14.75 19.31 20.71
N PRO A 19 -13.70 20.09 20.41
CA PRO A 19 -12.38 19.59 20.07
C PRO A 19 -11.63 18.94 21.25
N VAL A 20 -12.07 19.17 22.50
CA VAL A 20 -11.44 18.64 23.71
C VAL A 20 -12.46 18.14 24.71
N ALA A 21 -12.13 17.04 25.39
CA ALA A 21 -12.89 16.48 26.49
C ALA A 21 -11.98 15.94 27.60
N ASP A 22 -12.52 15.68 28.80
CA ASP A 22 -11.81 15.14 29.94
C ASP A 22 -12.21 13.68 30.20
N TRP A 23 -13.32 13.26 29.61
CA TRP A 23 -13.83 11.88 29.70
C TRP A 23 -14.64 11.47 28.47
N VAL A 24 -14.71 10.17 28.23
CA VAL A 24 -15.57 9.53 27.23
C VAL A 24 -16.26 8.31 27.85
N LEU A 25 -17.58 8.21 27.67
CA LEU A 25 -18.40 7.08 28.05
C LEU A 25 -18.73 6.23 26.82
N ILE A 26 -18.41 4.95 26.92
CA ILE A 26 -18.64 3.93 25.87
C ILE A 26 -19.73 2.99 26.36
N ARG A 27 -20.78 2.80 25.56
CA ARG A 27 -21.88 1.86 25.79
C ARG A 27 -22.08 0.98 24.57
N GLY A 28 -22.06 -0.33 24.81
CA GLY A 28 -22.28 -1.25 23.69
C GLY A 28 -21.30 -1.13 22.54
N GLY A 29 -20.05 -0.74 22.81
CA GLY A 29 -19.01 -0.57 21.78
C GLY A 29 -19.07 0.76 21.03
N VAL A 30 -19.99 1.68 21.37
CA VAL A 30 -20.09 3.00 20.75
C VAL A 30 -19.86 4.11 21.78
N ILE A 31 -19.32 5.25 21.32
CA ILE A 31 -19.19 6.46 22.13
C ILE A 31 -20.61 7.00 22.41
N ALA A 32 -21.05 6.87 23.64
CA ALA A 32 -22.38 7.32 24.06
C ALA A 32 -22.38 8.80 24.43
N SER A 33 -21.30 9.29 25.03
CA SER A 33 -21.12 10.72 25.36
C SER A 33 -19.65 11.03 25.65
N ILE A 34 -19.31 12.30 25.46
CA ILE A 34 -18.04 12.91 25.84
C ILE A 34 -18.32 14.15 26.68
N GLY A 35 -17.38 14.57 27.50
CA GLY A 35 -17.59 15.80 28.26
C GLY A 35 -16.36 16.26 29.04
N ARG A 36 -16.57 17.38 29.77
CA ARG A 36 -15.58 18.03 30.62
C ARG A 36 -16.08 18.08 32.05
N GLY A 37 -15.14 18.13 33.00
CA GLY A 37 -15.46 18.18 34.42
C GLY A 37 -15.86 16.83 35.01
N ALA A 38 -16.90 16.80 35.85
CA ALA A 38 -17.32 15.59 36.54
C ALA A 38 -17.86 14.53 35.57
N PRO A 39 -17.24 13.33 35.49
CA PRO A 39 -17.72 12.28 34.61
C PRO A 39 -18.99 11.60 35.14
N PRO A 40 -19.82 11.00 34.28
CA PRO A 40 -20.92 10.15 34.71
C PRO A 40 -20.43 8.88 35.41
N ASP A 41 -21.34 8.18 36.10
CA ASP A 41 -21.02 6.88 36.65
C ASP A 41 -21.03 5.79 35.56
N ALA A 42 -20.16 4.80 35.70
CA ALA A 42 -20.07 3.68 34.78
C ALA A 42 -19.57 2.45 35.56
N ARG A 43 -19.87 1.26 35.01
CA ARG A 43 -19.48 0.01 35.63
C ARG A 43 -17.95 -0.16 35.63
N ASP A 44 -17.33 0.03 34.48
CA ASP A 44 -15.88 -0.07 34.33
C ASP A 44 -15.29 1.32 34.14
N LYS A 45 -14.24 1.62 34.88
CA LYS A 45 -13.57 2.93 34.83
C LYS A 45 -12.10 2.74 34.55
N ILE A 46 -11.61 3.50 33.55
CA ILE A 46 -10.20 3.58 33.16
C ILE A 46 -9.72 4.97 33.49
N ASP A 47 -8.83 5.09 34.45
CA ASP A 47 -8.12 6.35 34.74
C ASP A 47 -6.97 6.51 33.76
N ALA A 48 -7.06 7.49 32.90
CA ALA A 48 -6.00 7.79 31.91
C ALA A 48 -4.78 8.50 32.53
N GLY A 49 -4.85 8.92 33.79
CA GLY A 49 -3.72 9.55 34.49
C GLY A 49 -3.24 10.86 33.82
N GLY A 50 -4.16 11.64 33.24
CA GLY A 50 -3.84 12.88 32.54
C GLY A 50 -3.22 12.69 31.15
N ARG A 51 -3.19 11.46 30.62
CA ARG A 51 -2.61 11.17 29.31
C ARG A 51 -3.49 11.69 28.17
N LEU A 52 -2.84 11.88 27.02
CA LEU A 52 -3.53 12.16 25.77
C LEU A 52 -4.32 10.93 25.32
N VAL A 53 -5.58 11.14 24.94
CA VAL A 53 -6.44 10.14 24.32
C VAL A 53 -6.92 10.67 22.97
N LEU A 54 -6.79 9.82 21.98
CA LEU A 54 -7.16 10.08 20.58
C LEU A 54 -8.13 9.00 20.11
N PRO A 55 -8.94 9.27 19.06
CA PRO A 55 -9.54 8.19 18.29
C PRO A 55 -8.47 7.23 17.79
N GLY A 56 -8.81 5.94 17.65
CA GLY A 56 -7.91 4.98 17.04
C GLY A 56 -7.55 5.42 15.62
N PHE A 57 -6.29 5.24 15.25
CA PHE A 57 -5.82 5.56 13.90
C PHE A 57 -6.48 4.68 12.86
N GLN A 58 -6.63 5.23 11.65
CA GLN A 58 -7.06 4.51 10.47
C GLN A 58 -5.98 4.69 9.40
N ASP A 59 -5.53 3.57 8.82
CA ASP A 59 -4.59 3.59 7.71
C ASP A 59 -5.37 3.45 6.39
N ALA A 60 -5.28 4.47 5.56
CA ALA A 60 -6.10 4.57 4.35
C ALA A 60 -5.54 3.79 3.14
N HIS A 61 -4.37 3.14 3.28
CA HIS A 61 -3.76 2.29 2.26
C HIS A 61 -2.71 1.39 2.90
N VAL A 62 -3.05 0.12 3.13
CA VAL A 62 -2.15 -0.84 3.76
C VAL A 62 -2.40 -2.24 3.25
N HIS A 63 -1.36 -2.91 2.77
CA HIS A 63 -1.40 -4.30 2.32
C HIS A 63 -1.36 -5.25 3.54
N LEU A 64 -2.46 -5.22 4.34
CA LEU A 64 -2.48 -5.83 5.67
C LEU A 64 -2.14 -7.31 5.65
N LEU A 65 -2.78 -8.06 4.76
CA LEU A 65 -2.65 -9.51 4.74
C LEU A 65 -1.27 -9.95 4.21
N SER A 66 -0.79 -9.36 3.12
CA SER A 66 0.52 -9.68 2.56
C SER A 66 1.66 -9.26 3.49
N GLY A 67 1.61 -8.04 4.05
CA GLY A 67 2.61 -7.59 5.03
C GLY A 67 2.63 -8.45 6.30
N GLY A 68 1.45 -8.90 6.76
CA GLY A 68 1.36 -9.84 7.87
C GLY A 68 1.93 -11.22 7.54
N LEU A 69 1.69 -11.70 6.33
CA LEU A 69 2.29 -12.94 5.84
C LEU A 69 3.82 -12.85 5.86
N ASP A 70 4.36 -11.73 5.40
CA ASP A 70 5.80 -11.47 5.43
C ASP A 70 6.34 -11.50 6.86
N LEU A 71 5.70 -10.81 7.80
CA LEU A 71 6.09 -10.87 9.21
C LEU A 71 6.09 -12.31 9.78
N ALA A 72 5.11 -13.12 9.37
CA ALA A 72 4.96 -14.47 9.87
C ALA A 72 5.86 -15.48 9.17
N THR A 73 6.14 -15.30 7.88
CA THR A 73 6.71 -16.37 7.03
C THR A 73 7.95 -15.97 6.23
N ALA A 74 8.21 -14.68 5.99
CA ALA A 74 9.33 -14.24 5.17
C ALA A 74 10.61 -13.95 5.98
N ALA A 75 11.76 -14.06 5.32
CA ALA A 75 13.02 -13.53 5.82
C ALA A 75 13.00 -12.00 5.71
N TYR A 76 13.34 -11.31 6.78
CA TYR A 76 13.46 -9.86 6.81
C TYR A 76 14.79 -9.43 6.18
N LEU A 77 14.74 -8.80 5.00
CA LEU A 77 15.91 -8.46 4.20
C LEU A 77 16.22 -6.95 4.15
N TYR A 78 15.44 -6.13 4.83
CA TYR A 78 15.61 -4.67 4.83
C TYR A 78 16.95 -4.19 5.40
N ASP A 79 17.55 -4.98 6.30
CA ASP A 79 18.85 -4.67 6.92
C ASP A 79 20.05 -5.23 6.12
N ALA A 80 19.80 -6.00 5.05
CA ALA A 80 20.84 -6.58 4.26
C ALA A 80 21.50 -5.52 3.35
N VAL A 81 22.75 -5.18 3.62
CA VAL A 81 23.52 -4.16 2.88
C VAL A 81 24.47 -4.77 1.85
N SER A 82 24.52 -6.10 1.77
CA SER A 82 25.36 -6.85 0.83
C SER A 82 24.70 -8.17 0.43
N ALA A 83 25.20 -8.78 -0.65
CA ALA A 83 24.78 -10.12 -1.07
C ALA A 83 25.06 -11.17 0.02
N ASP A 84 26.18 -11.08 0.70
CA ASP A 84 26.54 -12.03 1.77
C ASP A 84 25.59 -11.94 2.96
N ASP A 85 25.17 -10.74 3.38
CA ASP A 85 24.19 -10.53 4.44
C ASP A 85 22.83 -11.13 4.05
N LEU A 86 22.40 -10.87 2.82
CA LEU A 86 21.15 -11.40 2.28
C LEU A 86 21.16 -12.93 2.28
N LEU A 87 22.22 -13.54 1.75
CA LEU A 87 22.36 -14.99 1.70
C LEU A 87 22.43 -15.63 3.09
N ALA A 88 23.12 -14.98 4.04
CA ALA A 88 23.20 -15.45 5.43
C ALA A 88 21.82 -15.43 6.08
N THR A 89 21.06 -14.35 5.90
CA THR A 89 19.69 -14.21 6.42
C THR A 89 18.76 -15.26 5.83
N LEU A 90 18.80 -15.49 4.51
CA LEU A 90 17.99 -16.52 3.84
C LEU A 90 18.31 -17.92 4.35
N ARG A 91 19.60 -18.27 4.52
CA ARG A 91 20.00 -19.58 5.07
C ARG A 91 19.46 -19.80 6.48
N ALA A 92 19.63 -18.79 7.34
CA ALA A 92 19.15 -18.85 8.71
C ALA A 92 17.62 -19.02 8.76
N HIS A 93 16.90 -18.25 7.95
CA HIS A 93 15.44 -18.33 7.86
C HIS A 93 14.97 -19.69 7.34
N ALA A 94 15.57 -20.19 6.26
CA ALA A 94 15.24 -21.50 5.67
C ALA A 94 15.48 -22.65 6.66
N ALA A 95 16.54 -22.58 7.47
CA ALA A 95 16.85 -23.55 8.51
C ALA A 95 15.85 -23.47 9.69
N ALA A 96 15.44 -22.27 10.07
CA ALA A 96 14.45 -22.06 11.15
C ALA A 96 13.03 -22.50 10.77
N LYS A 97 12.70 -22.50 9.46
CA LYS A 97 11.38 -22.85 8.92
C LYS A 97 11.45 -23.98 7.88
N PRO A 98 11.86 -25.20 8.29
CA PRO A 98 12.10 -26.32 7.36
C PRO A 98 10.83 -26.81 6.65
N ASN A 99 9.66 -26.56 7.23
CA ASN A 99 8.37 -27.05 6.73
C ASN A 99 7.67 -26.11 5.75
N LEU A 100 8.19 -24.89 5.54
CA LEU A 100 7.61 -24.01 4.54
C LEU A 100 7.87 -24.57 3.13
N PRO A 101 6.85 -24.67 2.29
CA PRO A 101 6.98 -25.23 0.94
C PRO A 101 7.79 -24.30 0.00
N VAL A 102 7.81 -23.00 0.31
CA VAL A 102 8.56 -21.96 -0.39
C VAL A 102 9.28 -21.12 0.65
N VAL A 103 10.54 -20.78 0.43
CA VAL A 103 11.26 -19.80 1.24
C VAL A 103 10.96 -18.43 0.71
N LEU A 104 10.31 -17.61 1.52
CA LEU A 104 9.97 -16.22 1.20
C LEU A 104 10.98 -15.26 1.85
N GLY A 105 11.21 -14.12 1.20
CA GLY A 105 11.96 -13.00 1.77
C GLY A 105 11.44 -11.68 1.23
N SER A 106 11.56 -10.61 2.01
CA SER A 106 11.05 -9.29 1.62
C SER A 106 11.98 -8.19 2.07
N GLY A 107 12.08 -7.14 1.25
CA GLY A 107 12.73 -5.90 1.61
C GLY A 107 14.17 -5.75 1.13
N TRP A 108 14.65 -6.57 0.16
CA TRP A 108 15.97 -6.25 -0.35
C TRP A 108 15.96 -4.88 -1.06
N GLN A 109 17.10 -4.17 -0.95
CA GLN A 109 17.27 -2.83 -1.48
C GLN A 109 18.10 -2.91 -2.78
N PRO A 110 17.52 -2.69 -3.97
CA PRO A 110 18.28 -2.79 -5.23
C PRO A 110 19.51 -1.88 -5.26
N GLY A 111 19.44 -0.69 -4.67
CA GLY A 111 20.56 0.25 -4.59
C GLY A 111 21.80 -0.25 -3.83
N HIS A 112 21.67 -1.28 -3.00
CA HIS A 112 22.81 -1.88 -2.29
C HIS A 112 23.62 -2.87 -3.14
N PHE A 113 23.12 -3.24 -4.33
CA PHE A 113 23.77 -4.24 -5.20
C PHE A 113 24.47 -3.63 -6.42
N GLY A 114 24.46 -2.28 -6.55
CA GLY A 114 25.13 -1.56 -7.64
C GLY A 114 24.61 -1.96 -9.02
N ASP A 115 25.53 -2.09 -9.98
CA ASP A 115 25.22 -2.50 -11.36
C ASP A 115 24.86 -3.99 -11.51
N HIS A 116 24.99 -4.77 -10.44
CA HIS A 116 24.74 -6.20 -10.41
C HIS A 116 23.49 -6.51 -9.59
N ASN A 117 22.40 -6.80 -10.27
CA ASN A 117 21.18 -7.21 -9.58
C ASN A 117 21.27 -8.68 -9.11
N LEU A 118 20.35 -9.07 -8.21
CA LEU A 118 20.25 -10.46 -7.75
C LEU A 118 19.96 -11.41 -8.91
N THR A 119 20.44 -12.65 -8.78
CA THR A 119 20.20 -13.69 -9.77
C THR A 119 19.77 -14.99 -9.10
N ALA A 120 19.14 -15.88 -9.87
CA ALA A 120 18.79 -17.22 -9.42
C ALA A 120 20.00 -17.99 -8.87
N ALA A 121 21.14 -17.93 -9.60
CA ALA A 121 22.38 -18.61 -9.21
C ALA A 121 22.96 -18.08 -7.89
N LEU A 122 22.73 -16.80 -7.56
CA LEU A 122 23.12 -16.22 -6.28
C LEU A 122 22.26 -16.79 -5.15
N LEU A 123 20.94 -16.84 -5.34
CA LEU A 123 20.02 -17.38 -4.34
C LEU A 123 20.22 -18.88 -4.11
N ASP A 124 20.61 -19.65 -5.14
CA ASP A 124 20.93 -21.06 -5.01
C ASP A 124 22.07 -21.34 -4.02
N GLN A 125 22.97 -20.36 -3.80
CA GLN A 125 24.05 -20.48 -2.80
C GLN A 125 23.50 -20.45 -1.35
N ALA A 126 22.33 -19.89 -1.15
CA ALA A 126 21.67 -19.90 0.16
C ALA A 126 20.74 -21.11 0.32
N VAL A 127 19.86 -21.34 -0.67
CA VAL A 127 18.82 -22.38 -0.63
C VAL A 127 18.66 -22.97 -2.02
N SER A 128 19.02 -24.25 -2.20
CA SER A 128 18.90 -24.97 -3.48
C SER A 128 17.89 -26.13 -3.46
N ASP A 129 17.46 -26.55 -2.26
CA ASP A 129 16.58 -27.70 -2.05
C ASP A 129 15.08 -27.36 -2.17
N ARG A 130 14.74 -26.11 -2.02
CA ARG A 130 13.37 -25.58 -2.05
C ARG A 130 13.28 -24.35 -2.96
N PRO A 131 12.08 -24.05 -3.53
CA PRO A 131 11.87 -22.78 -4.22
C PRO A 131 12.06 -21.60 -3.27
N VAL A 132 12.71 -20.54 -3.77
CA VAL A 132 12.92 -19.27 -3.09
C VAL A 132 12.26 -18.17 -3.92
N VAL A 133 11.53 -17.30 -3.27
CA VAL A 133 11.00 -16.06 -3.82
C VAL A 133 11.32 -14.93 -2.85
N ILE A 134 12.05 -13.94 -3.29
CA ILE A 134 12.29 -12.74 -2.49
C ILE A 134 11.79 -11.51 -3.23
N TYR A 135 11.17 -10.59 -2.48
CA TYR A 135 10.65 -9.33 -2.99
C TYR A 135 11.57 -8.17 -2.57
N ASP A 136 11.71 -7.20 -3.46
CA ASP A 136 12.37 -5.94 -3.09
C ASP A 136 11.51 -5.11 -2.11
N SER A 137 12.05 -4.01 -1.64
CA SER A 137 11.36 -3.14 -0.70
C SER A 137 10.11 -2.47 -1.26
N SER A 138 9.98 -2.38 -2.59
CA SER A 138 8.83 -1.80 -3.27
C SER A 138 7.72 -2.80 -3.59
N PHE A 139 8.03 -4.11 -3.53
CA PHE A 139 7.17 -5.22 -3.98
C PHE A 139 6.84 -5.21 -5.49
N HIS A 140 7.50 -4.36 -6.27
CA HIS A 140 7.39 -4.33 -7.73
C HIS A 140 8.40 -5.25 -8.43
N ASN A 141 9.37 -5.81 -7.69
CA ASN A 141 10.36 -6.75 -8.17
C ASN A 141 10.40 -8.01 -7.31
N ALA A 142 10.63 -9.16 -7.96
CA ALA A 142 10.91 -10.40 -7.27
C ALA A 142 12.12 -11.10 -7.89
N CYS A 143 12.94 -11.73 -7.06
CA CYS A 143 14.01 -12.64 -7.52
C CYS A 143 13.72 -14.06 -7.05
N LEU A 144 13.82 -15.00 -7.99
CA LEU A 144 13.58 -16.42 -7.79
C LEU A 144 14.89 -17.19 -7.91
N ASN A 145 15.03 -18.27 -7.13
CA ASN A 145 16.12 -19.21 -7.33
C ASN A 145 15.86 -20.16 -8.52
N SER A 146 16.87 -20.93 -8.94
CA SER A 146 16.74 -21.84 -10.08
C SER A 146 15.62 -22.87 -9.89
N ARG A 147 15.43 -23.36 -8.66
CA ARG A 147 14.36 -24.29 -8.33
C ARG A 147 12.96 -23.71 -8.57
N ALA A 148 12.75 -22.45 -8.17
CA ALA A 148 11.49 -21.77 -8.39
C ALA A 148 11.25 -21.49 -9.88
N LEU A 149 12.26 -21.05 -10.63
CA LEU A 149 12.17 -20.85 -12.08
C LEU A 149 11.78 -22.12 -12.83
N GLU A 150 12.41 -23.25 -12.48
CA GLU A 150 12.11 -24.56 -13.06
C GLU A 150 10.66 -24.98 -12.76
N MET A 151 10.27 -24.94 -11.48
CA MET A 151 8.92 -25.36 -11.06
C MET A 151 7.81 -24.53 -11.70
N ALA A 152 8.05 -23.24 -11.87
CA ALA A 152 7.05 -22.35 -12.48
C ALA A 152 7.10 -22.36 -14.02
N GLY A 153 8.11 -23.02 -14.65
CA GLY A 153 8.26 -23.08 -16.11
C GLY A 153 8.57 -21.73 -16.73
N VAL A 154 9.32 -20.86 -16.03
CA VAL A 154 9.56 -19.46 -16.41
C VAL A 154 10.33 -19.34 -17.71
N GLN A 155 11.23 -20.31 -18.00
CA GLN A 155 12.09 -20.26 -19.19
C GLN A 155 11.28 -20.12 -20.49
N ASP A 156 10.16 -20.83 -20.59
CA ASP A 156 9.31 -20.91 -21.79
C ASP A 156 8.15 -19.92 -21.77
N MET A 157 8.07 -19.04 -20.75
CA MET A 157 7.02 -18.05 -20.66
C MET A 157 7.33 -16.83 -21.52
N ALA A 158 6.30 -16.29 -22.18
CA ALA A 158 6.32 -14.94 -22.71
C ALA A 158 6.02 -13.92 -21.59
N ASP A 159 6.51 -12.70 -21.77
CA ASP A 159 6.15 -11.60 -20.88
C ASP A 159 4.65 -11.32 -21.01
N PRO A 160 3.92 -11.24 -19.89
CA PRO A 160 2.54 -10.77 -19.92
C PRO A 160 2.49 -9.25 -20.18
N PRO A 161 1.33 -8.71 -20.55
CA PRO A 161 1.16 -7.25 -20.52
C PRO A 161 1.56 -6.69 -19.15
N ASN A 162 2.29 -5.57 -19.14
CA ASN A 162 2.74 -4.89 -17.92
C ASN A 162 3.61 -5.75 -16.97
N GLY A 163 4.30 -6.79 -17.49
CA GLY A 163 5.22 -7.61 -16.72
C GLY A 163 6.43 -8.02 -17.53
N HIS A 164 7.58 -8.22 -16.88
CA HIS A 164 8.82 -8.53 -17.57
C HIS A 164 9.64 -9.60 -16.84
N ILE A 165 10.14 -10.58 -17.61
CA ILE A 165 11.09 -11.59 -17.18
C ILE A 165 12.48 -11.17 -17.66
N VAL A 166 13.36 -10.82 -16.73
CA VAL A 166 14.73 -10.45 -17.11
C VAL A 166 15.50 -11.66 -17.62
N ARG A 167 16.06 -11.53 -18.82
CA ARG A 167 16.81 -12.59 -19.50
C ARG A 167 18.25 -12.17 -19.79
N ASP A 168 19.15 -13.12 -19.73
CA ASP A 168 20.55 -12.90 -20.12
C ASP A 168 20.71 -12.82 -21.66
N ALA A 169 21.95 -12.57 -22.10
CA ALA A 169 22.27 -12.47 -23.52
C ALA A 169 22.01 -13.79 -24.32
N GLN A 170 21.84 -14.90 -23.65
CA GLN A 170 21.49 -16.20 -24.22
C GLN A 170 19.97 -16.49 -24.16
N GLY A 171 19.17 -15.52 -23.69
CA GLY A 171 17.72 -15.66 -23.54
C GLY A 171 17.28 -16.48 -22.33
N ARG A 172 18.16 -16.77 -21.37
CA ARG A 172 17.82 -17.52 -20.17
C ARG A 172 17.29 -16.59 -19.08
N ALA A 173 16.22 -16.98 -18.39
CA ALA A 173 15.70 -16.24 -17.26
C ALA A 173 16.76 -16.12 -16.15
N THR A 174 17.03 -14.89 -15.70
CA THR A 174 18.07 -14.61 -14.69
C THR A 174 17.62 -14.86 -13.26
N GLY A 175 16.34 -14.97 -13.03
CA GLY A 175 15.67 -15.01 -11.71
C GLY A 175 14.83 -13.77 -11.45
N MET A 176 15.16 -12.64 -12.05
CA MET A 176 14.49 -11.37 -11.82
C MET A 176 13.20 -11.25 -12.61
N LEU A 177 12.14 -10.86 -11.90
CA LEU A 177 10.80 -10.60 -12.42
C LEU A 177 10.35 -9.21 -12.03
N HIS A 178 9.61 -8.53 -12.92
CA HIS A 178 9.06 -7.20 -12.69
C HIS A 178 7.54 -7.18 -12.91
N GLU A 179 6.82 -6.45 -12.03
CA GLU A 179 5.41 -6.11 -12.15
C GLU A 179 4.49 -7.36 -12.28
N GLU A 180 3.51 -7.31 -13.18
CA GLU A 180 2.43 -8.29 -13.32
C GLU A 180 2.88 -9.73 -13.65
N VAL A 181 4.12 -9.96 -14.03
CA VAL A 181 4.63 -11.32 -14.19
C VAL A 181 4.84 -12.03 -12.84
N ILE A 182 5.06 -11.28 -11.77
CA ILE A 182 5.35 -11.84 -10.44
C ILE A 182 4.20 -12.74 -9.97
N PRO A 183 2.95 -12.26 -9.83
CA PRO A 183 1.85 -13.10 -9.40
C PRO A 183 1.58 -14.27 -10.38
N VAL A 184 1.79 -14.08 -11.69
CA VAL A 184 1.63 -15.16 -12.68
C VAL A 184 2.60 -16.31 -12.41
N VAL A 185 3.83 -15.99 -12.03
CA VAL A 185 4.88 -16.99 -11.74
C VAL A 185 4.70 -17.58 -10.34
N VAL A 186 4.50 -16.74 -9.33
CA VAL A 186 4.39 -17.19 -7.94
C VAL A 186 3.18 -18.11 -7.73
N ASN A 187 2.07 -17.87 -8.41
CA ASN A 187 0.88 -18.73 -8.36
C ASN A 187 1.10 -20.15 -8.93
N ARG A 188 2.22 -20.41 -9.61
CA ARG A 188 2.60 -21.76 -10.08
C ARG A 188 3.50 -22.52 -9.08
N LEU A 189 3.96 -21.83 -8.04
CA LEU A 189 4.74 -22.44 -6.98
C LEU A 189 3.80 -23.07 -5.93
N PRO A 190 4.33 -23.96 -5.05
CA PRO A 190 3.55 -24.49 -3.95
C PRO A 190 2.99 -23.35 -3.08
N GLY A 191 1.67 -23.24 -3.03
CA GLY A 191 0.99 -22.18 -2.29
C GLY A 191 1.13 -22.33 -0.78
N LEU A 192 1.05 -21.22 -0.09
CA LEU A 192 0.84 -21.20 1.36
C LEU A 192 -0.63 -21.56 1.64
N THR A 193 -0.85 -22.25 2.76
CA THR A 193 -2.19 -22.65 3.18
C THR A 193 -2.95 -21.48 3.81
N ASP A 194 -4.27 -21.58 3.89
CA ASP A 194 -5.09 -20.60 4.62
C ASP A 194 -4.65 -20.42 6.08
N ASP A 195 -4.07 -21.44 6.71
CA ASP A 195 -3.52 -21.32 8.07
C ASP A 195 -2.27 -20.42 8.13
N HIS A 196 -1.42 -20.44 7.11
CA HIS A 196 -0.30 -19.50 7.02
C HIS A 196 -0.81 -18.05 6.85
N TRP A 197 -1.84 -17.87 6.03
CA TRP A 197 -2.48 -16.57 5.85
C TRP A 197 -3.16 -16.04 7.13
N MET A 198 -3.81 -16.93 7.89
CA MET A 198 -4.38 -16.58 9.20
C MET A 198 -3.30 -16.21 10.24
N GLN A 199 -2.15 -16.91 10.23
CA GLN A 199 -1.00 -16.52 11.05
C GLN A 199 -0.47 -15.15 10.65
N GLY A 200 -0.39 -14.88 9.34
CA GLY A 200 -0.05 -13.57 8.78
C GLY A 200 -1.01 -12.48 9.25
N LEU A 201 -2.31 -12.70 9.11
CA LEU A 201 -3.33 -11.75 9.58
C LEU A 201 -3.20 -11.46 11.07
N HIS A 202 -2.98 -12.50 11.88
CA HIS A 202 -2.77 -12.32 13.33
C HIS A 202 -1.53 -11.45 13.60
N ALA A 203 -0.40 -11.72 12.93
CA ALA A 203 0.82 -10.92 13.08
C ALA A 203 0.61 -9.45 12.68
N ALA A 204 -0.08 -9.23 11.56
CA ALA A 204 -0.42 -7.89 11.08
C ALA A 204 -1.29 -7.12 12.08
N GLN A 205 -2.33 -7.76 12.61
CA GLN A 205 -3.22 -7.14 13.59
C GLN A 205 -2.50 -6.77 14.89
N VAL A 206 -1.65 -7.68 15.39
CA VAL A 206 -0.82 -7.39 16.58
C VAL A 206 0.09 -6.19 16.29
N HIS A 207 0.70 -6.14 15.12
CA HIS A 207 1.56 -5.02 14.70
C HIS A 207 0.78 -3.71 14.60
N ALA A 208 -0.37 -3.70 13.92
CA ALA A 208 -1.22 -2.53 13.78
C ALA A 208 -1.77 -2.01 15.13
N ASN A 209 -2.31 -2.92 15.93
CA ASN A 209 -2.88 -2.59 17.24
C ASN A 209 -1.83 -1.98 18.20
N ARG A 210 -0.56 -2.42 18.15
CA ARG A 210 0.54 -1.82 18.93
C ARG A 210 0.78 -0.35 18.58
N HIS A 211 0.45 0.06 17.37
CA HIS A 211 0.54 1.44 16.90
C HIS A 211 -0.77 2.23 17.05
N GLY A 212 -1.79 1.63 17.69
CA GLY A 212 -3.09 2.27 17.90
C GLY A 212 -3.97 2.34 16.65
N ILE A 213 -3.65 1.57 15.61
CA ILE A 213 -4.46 1.45 14.41
C ILE A 213 -5.63 0.51 14.71
N THR A 214 -6.85 0.95 14.39
CA THR A 214 -8.10 0.24 14.66
C THR A 214 -8.93 -0.01 13.41
N GLY A 215 -8.56 0.61 12.30
CA GLY A 215 -9.21 0.44 11.01
C GLY A 215 -8.20 0.61 9.87
N VAL A 216 -8.44 -0.09 8.78
CA VAL A 216 -7.56 -0.09 7.60
C VAL A 216 -8.37 -0.12 6.32
N LEU A 217 -7.81 0.45 5.24
CA LEU A 217 -8.21 0.15 3.89
C LEU A 217 -7.17 -0.80 3.28
N ASP A 218 -7.58 -2.06 3.01
CA ASP A 218 -6.77 -2.98 2.24
C ASP A 218 -6.97 -2.69 0.74
N PRO A 219 -5.94 -2.18 0.05
CA PRO A 219 -6.10 -1.66 -1.31
C PRO A 219 -6.06 -2.76 -2.39
N ARG A 220 -5.92 -4.04 -2.03
CA ARG A 220 -5.80 -5.12 -3.01
C ARG A 220 -6.52 -6.39 -2.57
N VAL A 221 -7.85 -6.31 -2.47
CA VAL A 221 -8.66 -7.47 -2.10
C VAL A 221 -8.98 -8.30 -3.34
N THR A 222 -8.54 -9.56 -3.32
CA THR A 222 -8.93 -10.63 -4.26
C THR A 222 -9.80 -11.66 -3.53
N ASP A 223 -10.15 -12.74 -4.19
CA ASP A 223 -10.89 -13.86 -3.55
C ASP A 223 -10.12 -14.47 -2.37
N LEU A 224 -8.77 -14.42 -2.40
CA LEU A 224 -7.93 -14.90 -1.31
C LEU A 224 -8.12 -14.02 -0.06
N GLU A 225 -7.89 -12.72 -0.18
CA GLU A 225 -8.02 -11.79 0.95
C GLU A 225 -9.45 -11.83 1.51
N ALA A 226 -10.45 -11.80 0.64
CA ALA A 226 -11.86 -11.88 1.05
C ALA A 226 -12.16 -13.16 1.84
N ARG A 227 -11.64 -14.31 1.40
CA ARG A 227 -11.80 -15.60 2.08
C ARG A 227 -11.14 -15.63 3.46
N ILE A 228 -9.92 -15.07 3.58
CA ILE A 228 -9.20 -15.04 4.86
C ILE A 228 -9.88 -14.08 5.84
N TYR A 229 -10.29 -12.90 5.42
CA TYR A 229 -11.05 -11.98 6.29
C TYR A 229 -12.39 -12.58 6.72
N ALA A 230 -13.10 -13.27 5.82
CA ALA A 230 -14.33 -13.96 6.16
C ALA A 230 -14.12 -15.08 7.19
N ARG A 231 -13.03 -15.86 7.04
CA ARG A 231 -12.64 -16.87 8.02
C ARG A 231 -12.31 -16.24 9.39
N ALA A 232 -11.55 -15.15 9.40
CA ALA A 232 -11.20 -14.43 10.63
C ALA A 232 -12.46 -13.91 11.36
N LEU A 233 -13.45 -13.41 10.62
CA LEU A 233 -14.75 -13.03 11.18
C LEU A 233 -15.49 -14.22 11.79
N ALA A 234 -15.55 -15.34 11.08
CA ALA A 234 -16.22 -16.55 11.56
C ALA A 234 -15.58 -17.14 12.81
N GLU A 235 -14.28 -16.96 12.98
CA GLU A 235 -13.49 -17.42 14.13
C GLU A 235 -13.38 -16.37 15.26
N ASP A 236 -14.07 -15.19 15.14
CA ASP A 236 -13.97 -14.05 16.07
C ASP A 236 -12.51 -13.58 16.29
N ALA A 237 -11.72 -13.66 15.21
CA ALA A 237 -10.28 -13.39 15.21
C ALA A 237 -9.91 -12.04 14.55
N LEU A 238 -10.88 -11.28 14.04
CA LEU A 238 -10.62 -9.98 13.43
C LEU A 238 -10.69 -8.87 14.48
N THR A 239 -9.57 -8.17 14.70
CA THR A 239 -9.45 -7.09 15.70
C THR A 239 -9.43 -5.70 15.10
N LEU A 240 -9.38 -5.59 13.78
CA LEU A 240 -9.41 -4.36 12.99
C LEU A 240 -10.69 -4.27 12.17
N ARG A 241 -11.14 -3.08 11.88
CA ARG A 241 -12.11 -2.86 10.80
C ARG A 241 -11.37 -2.80 9.48
N VAL A 242 -11.78 -3.62 8.52
CA VAL A 242 -11.14 -3.72 7.21
C VAL A 242 -12.11 -3.25 6.12
N ALA A 243 -11.81 -2.14 5.49
CA ALA A 243 -12.46 -1.71 4.25
C ALA A 243 -11.64 -2.25 3.07
N GLY A 244 -12.24 -3.05 2.20
CA GLY A 244 -11.56 -3.64 1.06
C GLY A 244 -11.75 -2.83 -0.22
N ALA A 245 -10.68 -2.67 -0.98
CA ALA A 245 -10.73 -2.24 -2.38
C ALA A 245 -10.43 -3.46 -3.27
N ALA A 246 -11.46 -3.94 -3.99
CA ALA A 246 -11.33 -5.13 -4.82
C ALA A 246 -10.58 -4.83 -6.11
N LEU A 247 -9.59 -5.66 -6.41
CA LEU A 247 -8.72 -5.49 -7.58
C LEU A 247 -9.51 -5.57 -8.89
N VAL A 248 -9.28 -4.62 -9.78
CA VAL A 248 -9.73 -4.60 -11.17
C VAL A 248 -8.50 -4.61 -12.07
N THR A 249 -8.50 -5.48 -13.06
CA THR A 249 -7.40 -5.68 -14.00
C THR A 249 -7.82 -5.30 -15.42
N GLU A 250 -6.86 -5.23 -16.33
CA GLU A 250 -7.13 -4.94 -17.75
C GLU A 250 -7.95 -6.04 -18.45
N ALA A 251 -8.05 -7.21 -17.84
CA ALA A 251 -8.89 -8.30 -18.34
C ALA A 251 -10.38 -8.10 -18.00
N ASP A 252 -10.70 -7.21 -17.05
CA ASP A 252 -12.08 -6.93 -16.67
C ASP A 252 -12.77 -6.03 -17.72
N THR A 253 -14.00 -6.39 -18.03
CA THR A 253 -14.96 -5.48 -18.69
C THR A 253 -15.80 -4.76 -17.63
N PRO A 254 -16.49 -3.66 -17.96
CA PRO A 254 -17.39 -2.99 -17.01
C PRO A 254 -18.39 -3.96 -16.36
N ASP A 255 -19.00 -4.86 -17.14
CA ASP A 255 -20.00 -5.82 -16.65
C ASP A 255 -19.38 -6.85 -15.71
N THR A 256 -18.20 -7.40 -16.05
CA THR A 256 -17.52 -8.41 -15.21
C THR A 256 -17.01 -7.79 -13.92
N ALA A 257 -16.43 -6.60 -13.97
CA ALA A 257 -15.97 -5.89 -12.78
C ALA A 257 -17.13 -5.58 -11.83
N VAL A 258 -18.21 -4.97 -12.33
CA VAL A 258 -19.38 -4.63 -11.51
C VAL A 258 -20.00 -5.88 -10.90
N ALA A 259 -20.21 -6.95 -11.68
CA ALA A 259 -20.81 -8.20 -11.18
C ALA A 259 -19.96 -8.81 -10.06
N ARG A 260 -18.64 -8.92 -10.26
CA ARG A 260 -17.71 -9.51 -9.29
C ARG A 260 -17.64 -8.67 -8.01
N LEU A 261 -17.46 -7.37 -8.12
CA LEU A 261 -17.38 -6.50 -6.95
C LEU A 261 -18.71 -6.43 -6.18
N ALA A 262 -19.84 -6.43 -6.89
CA ALA A 262 -21.16 -6.47 -6.25
C ALA A 262 -21.37 -7.79 -5.48
N ALA A 263 -20.92 -8.92 -6.02
CA ALA A 263 -20.97 -10.21 -5.34
C ALA A 263 -20.11 -10.20 -4.05
N LEU A 264 -18.87 -9.67 -4.12
CA LEU A 264 -18.01 -9.52 -2.94
C LEU A 264 -18.64 -8.62 -1.87
N ARG A 265 -19.19 -7.47 -2.27
CA ARG A 265 -19.87 -6.56 -1.33
C ARG A 265 -21.10 -7.21 -0.69
N ALA A 266 -21.88 -7.94 -1.45
CA ALA A 266 -23.06 -8.65 -0.93
C ALA A 266 -22.69 -9.80 0.02
N ALA A 267 -21.56 -10.47 -0.20
CA ALA A 267 -21.06 -11.54 0.66
C ALA A 267 -20.51 -11.00 2.00
N HIS A 268 -20.06 -9.76 2.05
CA HIS A 268 -19.40 -9.17 3.20
C HIS A 268 -20.05 -7.81 3.59
N PRO A 269 -21.28 -7.80 4.14
CA PRO A 269 -22.01 -6.56 4.44
C PRO A 269 -21.72 -5.99 5.83
N GLY A 270 -20.84 -6.63 6.63
CA GLY A 270 -20.57 -6.26 8.02
C GLY A 270 -19.68 -5.02 8.17
N PRO A 271 -19.72 -4.35 9.33
CA PRO A 271 -18.86 -3.19 9.59
C PRO A 271 -17.40 -3.57 9.87
N GLU A 272 -17.14 -4.83 10.23
CA GLU A 272 -15.78 -5.32 10.53
C GLU A 272 -14.99 -5.60 9.26
N PHE A 273 -15.64 -6.19 8.25
CA PHE A 273 -15.07 -6.35 6.92
C PHE A 273 -16.15 -6.11 5.85
N HIS A 274 -15.84 -5.26 4.89
CA HIS A 274 -16.68 -4.98 3.74
C HIS A 274 -15.85 -4.55 2.53
N VAL A 275 -16.40 -4.74 1.33
CA VAL A 275 -15.81 -4.29 0.07
C VAL A 275 -16.60 -3.10 -0.45
N GLN A 276 -15.97 -1.91 -0.45
CA GLN A 276 -16.64 -0.67 -0.85
C GLN A 276 -15.97 0.05 -2.02
N SER A 277 -14.77 -0.37 -2.39
CA SER A 277 -13.96 0.31 -3.40
C SER A 277 -13.46 -0.66 -4.45
N ALA A 278 -13.15 -0.12 -5.63
CA ALA A 278 -12.49 -0.81 -6.73
C ALA A 278 -11.04 -0.32 -6.81
N LYS A 279 -10.06 -1.24 -6.77
CA LYS A 279 -8.63 -0.95 -6.88
C LYS A 279 -8.15 -1.05 -8.30
N PHE A 280 -7.42 -0.03 -8.74
CA PHE A 280 -6.72 0.01 -10.02
C PHE A 280 -5.23 0.30 -9.81
N PHE A 281 -4.39 -0.28 -10.64
CA PHE A 281 -3.04 0.19 -10.89
C PHE A 281 -3.06 0.94 -12.22
N MET A 282 -2.91 2.27 -12.20
CA MET A 282 -2.93 3.06 -13.42
C MET A 282 -1.57 3.05 -14.12
N ASP A 283 -0.50 2.91 -13.35
CA ASP A 283 0.87 2.74 -13.79
C ASP A 283 1.68 1.93 -12.76
N GLY A 284 2.99 1.78 -12.99
CA GLY A 284 3.93 1.17 -12.05
C GLY A 284 4.76 2.21 -11.32
N VAL A 285 6.09 2.01 -11.25
CA VAL A 285 7.04 2.83 -10.48
C VAL A 285 8.21 3.33 -11.33
N TYR A 286 8.90 4.38 -10.87
CA TYR A 286 10.06 4.92 -11.58
C TYR A 286 11.22 3.93 -11.65
N GLU A 287 11.48 3.19 -10.60
CA GLU A 287 12.57 2.22 -10.49
C GLU A 287 12.54 1.17 -11.60
N ASN A 288 11.35 0.81 -12.06
CA ASN A 288 11.12 -0.13 -13.16
C ASN A 288 10.87 0.54 -14.51
N ARG A 289 10.87 1.88 -14.57
CA ARG A 289 10.49 2.67 -15.75
C ARG A 289 9.07 2.37 -16.23
N THR A 290 8.18 2.10 -15.29
CA THR A 290 6.77 1.78 -15.54
C THR A 290 5.83 2.90 -15.08
N ALA A 291 6.36 3.98 -14.52
CA ALA A 291 5.60 5.20 -14.23
C ALA A 291 5.21 5.93 -15.52
N ALA A 292 3.92 6.22 -15.69
CA ALA A 292 3.39 6.86 -16.90
C ALA A 292 3.45 8.39 -16.79
N ASN A 293 4.25 9.02 -17.63
CA ASN A 293 4.48 10.46 -17.61
C ASN A 293 3.85 11.18 -18.83
N LEU A 294 3.49 12.43 -18.66
CA LEU A 294 3.09 13.32 -19.75
C LEU A 294 4.27 13.65 -20.68
N ARG A 295 5.48 13.69 -20.13
CA ARG A 295 6.73 13.89 -20.86
C ARG A 295 7.60 12.66 -20.70
N ALA A 296 8.42 12.35 -21.70
CA ALA A 296 9.39 11.25 -21.61
C ALA A 296 10.32 11.42 -20.39
N TYR A 297 10.88 10.31 -19.95
CA TYR A 297 11.94 10.31 -18.93
C TYR A 297 13.10 11.22 -19.35
N ALA A 298 13.68 11.95 -18.40
CA ALA A 298 14.73 12.93 -18.65
C ALA A 298 16.11 12.31 -18.81
N ASP A 299 16.30 11.09 -18.36
CA ASP A 299 17.58 10.40 -18.41
C ASP A 299 17.92 9.89 -19.83
N ALA A 300 19.18 9.47 -20.03
CA ALA A 300 19.72 9.09 -21.33
C ALA A 300 19.01 7.90 -21.99
N ALA A 301 18.31 7.07 -21.23
CA ALA A 301 17.62 5.91 -21.79
C ALA A 301 16.32 6.27 -22.52
N ALA A 302 15.83 7.51 -22.36
CA ALA A 302 14.63 8.06 -22.98
C ALA A 302 13.42 7.10 -22.99
N GLY A 303 12.28 7.57 -23.46
CA GLY A 303 11.07 6.75 -23.50
C GLY A 303 10.07 7.18 -22.44
N ASN A 304 8.99 6.43 -22.34
CA ASN A 304 7.91 6.64 -21.40
C ASN A 304 7.12 5.34 -21.25
N ALA A 305 6.48 5.14 -20.10
CA ALA A 305 5.54 4.05 -19.92
C ALA A 305 4.12 4.48 -20.34
N PRO A 306 3.32 3.59 -20.91
CA PRO A 306 1.89 3.83 -21.06
C PRO A 306 1.18 3.69 -19.70
N CYS A 307 -0.01 4.30 -19.57
CA CYS A 307 -0.93 3.88 -18.52
C CYS A 307 -1.38 2.44 -18.76
N MET A 308 -1.57 1.65 -17.70
CA MET A 308 -2.02 0.25 -17.78
C MET A 308 -3.42 0.13 -18.42
N PHE A 309 -4.28 1.11 -18.21
CA PHE A 309 -5.58 1.18 -18.87
C PHE A 309 -5.62 2.25 -19.94
N THR A 310 -6.26 1.94 -21.08
CA THR A 310 -6.54 2.95 -22.12
C THR A 310 -7.57 3.97 -21.63
N ALA A 311 -7.68 5.13 -22.29
CA ALA A 311 -8.66 6.15 -21.93
C ALA A 311 -10.10 5.62 -21.98
N ASP A 312 -10.43 4.86 -23.02
CA ASP A 312 -11.77 4.31 -23.21
C ASP A 312 -12.10 3.28 -22.12
N ALA A 313 -11.15 2.38 -21.80
CA ALA A 313 -11.31 1.39 -20.74
C ALA A 313 -11.47 2.06 -19.37
N THR A 314 -10.63 3.07 -19.06
CA THR A 314 -10.73 3.84 -17.81
C THR A 314 -12.10 4.50 -17.67
N ASN A 315 -12.54 5.21 -18.70
CA ASN A 315 -13.83 5.91 -18.70
C ASN A 315 -15.00 4.92 -18.53
N ALA A 316 -14.98 3.79 -19.24
CA ALA A 316 -16.03 2.80 -19.21
C ALA A 316 -16.10 2.11 -17.82
N LEU A 317 -14.96 1.63 -17.30
CA LEU A 317 -14.88 0.95 -16.01
C LEU A 317 -15.25 1.89 -14.86
N PHE A 318 -14.69 3.11 -14.82
CA PHE A 318 -14.97 4.06 -13.76
C PHE A 318 -16.44 4.48 -13.76
N THR A 319 -17.02 4.76 -14.95
CA THR A 319 -18.44 5.11 -15.05
C THR A 319 -19.34 3.98 -14.56
N ALA A 320 -19.07 2.74 -14.93
CA ALA A 320 -19.89 1.59 -14.51
C ALA A 320 -19.78 1.31 -13.00
N LEU A 321 -18.56 1.34 -12.44
CA LEU A 321 -18.32 1.11 -11.02
C LEU A 321 -18.88 2.25 -10.15
N ASP A 322 -18.74 3.49 -10.59
CA ASP A 322 -19.32 4.65 -9.93
C ASP A 322 -20.86 4.60 -9.93
N ALA A 323 -21.48 4.21 -11.06
CA ALA A 323 -22.93 3.97 -11.13
C ALA A 323 -23.39 2.87 -10.15
N ALA A 324 -22.56 1.85 -9.95
CA ALA A 324 -22.78 0.78 -8.97
C ALA A 324 -22.38 1.19 -7.52
N ARG A 325 -22.00 2.45 -7.30
CA ARG A 325 -21.61 3.02 -6.00
C ARG A 325 -20.40 2.32 -5.37
N PHE A 326 -19.38 2.07 -6.18
CA PHE A 326 -18.04 1.74 -5.72
C PHE A 326 -17.16 2.99 -5.77
N ALA A 327 -16.48 3.29 -4.69
CA ALA A 327 -15.39 4.26 -4.73
C ALA A 327 -14.25 3.72 -5.58
N ILE A 328 -13.51 4.60 -6.23
CA ILE A 328 -12.37 4.24 -7.08
C ILE A 328 -11.09 4.53 -6.29
N HIS A 329 -10.25 3.53 -6.11
CA HIS A 329 -8.97 3.61 -5.41
C HIS A 329 -7.85 3.29 -6.38
N VAL A 330 -6.97 4.24 -6.67
CA VAL A 330 -6.01 4.11 -7.78
C VAL A 330 -4.59 4.32 -7.30
N HIS A 331 -3.70 3.39 -7.66
CA HIS A 331 -2.25 3.58 -7.61
C HIS A 331 -1.84 4.52 -8.74
N VAL A 332 -1.16 5.60 -8.41
CA VAL A 332 -0.76 6.67 -9.33
C VAL A 332 0.62 7.18 -8.97
N ILE A 333 1.59 6.97 -9.84
CA ILE A 333 2.98 7.44 -9.67
C ILE A 333 3.27 8.60 -10.62
N GLY A 334 3.10 8.41 -11.92
CA GLY A 334 3.38 9.44 -12.92
C GLY A 334 2.21 10.38 -13.19
N ASP A 335 2.51 11.55 -13.71
CA ASP A 335 1.53 12.60 -13.99
C ASP A 335 0.54 12.27 -15.12
N ALA A 336 0.91 11.40 -16.07
CA ALA A 336 -0.05 10.91 -17.05
C ALA A 336 -1.06 9.94 -16.42
N ALA A 337 -0.63 9.11 -15.45
CA ALA A 337 -1.52 8.25 -14.69
C ALA A 337 -2.49 9.07 -13.83
N ALA A 338 -2.00 10.15 -13.19
CA ALA A 338 -2.83 11.10 -12.45
C ALA A 338 -3.90 11.72 -13.34
N ARG A 339 -3.50 12.26 -14.48
CA ARG A 339 -4.41 12.88 -15.46
C ARG A 339 -5.43 11.88 -15.99
N ARG A 340 -5.01 10.68 -16.39
CA ARG A 340 -5.89 9.61 -16.86
C ARG A 340 -6.96 9.25 -15.83
N THR A 341 -6.55 9.14 -14.56
CA THR A 341 -7.46 8.84 -13.46
C THR A 341 -8.48 9.95 -13.25
N LEU A 342 -8.03 11.20 -13.21
CA LEU A 342 -8.92 12.36 -13.05
C LEU A 342 -9.88 12.53 -14.23
N ASP A 343 -9.44 12.26 -15.46
CA ASP A 343 -10.31 12.27 -16.65
C ASP A 343 -11.41 11.21 -16.54
N GLY A 344 -11.06 9.99 -16.10
CA GLY A 344 -12.01 8.91 -15.86
C GLY A 344 -13.04 9.23 -14.77
N LEU A 345 -12.60 9.82 -13.66
CA LEU A 345 -13.49 10.26 -12.58
C LEU A 345 -14.42 11.40 -13.03
N GLN A 346 -13.90 12.32 -13.82
CA GLN A 346 -14.71 13.40 -14.39
C GLN A 346 -15.77 12.86 -15.35
N ALA A 347 -15.42 11.87 -16.17
CA ALA A 347 -16.37 11.20 -17.08
C ALA A 347 -17.46 10.46 -16.28
N ALA A 348 -17.08 9.71 -15.25
CA ALA A 348 -18.01 9.03 -14.36
C ALA A 348 -18.99 10.01 -13.69
N ARG A 349 -18.45 11.11 -13.13
CA ARG A 349 -19.27 12.16 -12.49
C ARG A 349 -20.23 12.84 -13.48
N ALA A 350 -19.79 13.09 -14.71
CA ALA A 350 -20.63 13.67 -15.75
C ALA A 350 -21.78 12.75 -16.14
N ALA A 351 -21.53 11.42 -16.18
CA ALA A 351 -22.53 10.42 -16.54
C ALA A 351 -23.53 10.14 -15.41
N ASN A 352 -23.07 10.04 -14.16
CA ASN A 352 -23.85 9.52 -13.02
C ASN A 352 -24.30 10.59 -12.02
N GLY A 353 -23.79 11.81 -12.14
CA GLY A 353 -23.98 12.88 -11.17
C GLY A 353 -23.14 12.68 -9.89
N PRO A 354 -23.10 13.69 -9.00
CA PRO A 354 -22.35 13.63 -7.76
C PRO A 354 -23.04 12.72 -6.73
N TRP A 355 -22.23 12.00 -5.97
CA TRP A 355 -22.62 11.28 -4.75
C TRP A 355 -21.43 11.33 -3.78
N PRO A 356 -21.59 11.04 -2.47
CA PRO A 356 -20.51 11.13 -1.49
C PRO A 356 -19.52 9.97 -1.64
N ALA A 357 -18.96 9.83 -2.84
CA ALA A 357 -17.89 8.88 -3.12
C ALA A 357 -16.60 9.35 -2.47
N GLN A 358 -15.87 8.42 -1.88
CA GLN A 358 -14.52 8.65 -1.39
C GLN A 358 -13.52 8.05 -2.38
N HIS A 359 -13.49 8.56 -3.61
CA HIS A 359 -12.46 8.20 -4.57
C HIS A 359 -11.10 8.63 -4.05
N GLN A 360 -10.06 7.82 -4.26
CA GLN A 360 -8.72 8.08 -3.76
C GLN A 360 -7.67 7.84 -4.84
N LEU A 361 -6.74 8.78 -4.96
CA LEU A 361 -5.50 8.60 -5.72
C LEU A 361 -4.37 8.41 -4.72
N ALA A 362 -3.75 7.22 -4.73
CA ALA A 362 -2.66 6.88 -3.84
C ALA A 362 -1.30 7.24 -4.47
N HIS A 363 -0.35 7.57 -3.61
CA HIS A 363 1.06 7.89 -3.88
C HIS A 363 1.28 9.30 -4.44
N LEU A 364 0.75 9.63 -5.61
CA LEU A 364 0.85 10.97 -6.20
C LEU A 364 2.29 11.49 -6.20
N GLN A 365 3.24 10.62 -6.65
CA GLN A 365 4.66 10.94 -6.62
C GLN A 365 5.00 12.09 -7.56
N LEU A 366 4.41 12.09 -8.76
CA LEU A 366 4.48 13.21 -9.69
C LEU A 366 3.09 13.59 -10.17
N VAL A 367 2.72 14.85 -10.04
CA VAL A 367 1.42 15.38 -10.51
C VAL A 367 1.65 16.71 -11.21
N ASP A 368 1.10 16.85 -12.41
CA ASP A 368 1.14 18.11 -13.13
C ASP A 368 0.35 19.19 -12.38
N PRO A 369 0.88 20.39 -12.14
CA PRO A 369 0.20 21.47 -11.42
C PRO A 369 -1.17 21.84 -12.00
N ALA A 370 -1.41 21.61 -13.29
CA ALA A 370 -2.71 21.83 -13.91
C ALA A 370 -3.82 20.90 -13.39
N ASP A 371 -3.45 19.77 -12.75
CA ASP A 371 -4.37 18.79 -12.21
C ASP A 371 -4.65 18.98 -10.70
N PHE A 372 -3.89 19.82 -9.98
CA PHE A 372 -4.05 19.99 -8.53
C PHE A 372 -5.47 20.41 -8.13
N ALA A 373 -6.04 21.41 -8.81
CA ALA A 373 -7.40 21.89 -8.51
C ALA A 373 -8.50 20.84 -8.80
N ARG A 374 -8.23 19.88 -9.69
CA ARG A 374 -9.19 18.81 -10.02
C ARG A 374 -9.34 17.80 -8.89
N LEU A 375 -8.31 17.62 -8.04
CA LEU A 375 -8.38 16.75 -6.87
C LEU A 375 -9.48 17.21 -5.91
N GLN A 376 -9.65 18.53 -5.69
CA GLN A 376 -10.63 19.06 -4.76
C GLN A 376 -12.04 18.50 -4.99
N ASP A 377 -12.44 18.37 -6.24
CA ASP A 377 -13.80 17.98 -6.60
C ASP A 377 -13.97 16.48 -6.87
N LEU A 378 -12.89 15.78 -7.21
CA LEU A 378 -12.96 14.45 -7.78
C LEU A 378 -12.44 13.35 -6.86
N ALA A 379 -11.44 13.62 -6.02
CA ALA A 379 -10.81 12.56 -5.23
C ALA A 379 -10.03 13.10 -4.03
N THR A 380 -9.86 12.25 -3.04
CA THR A 380 -8.95 12.46 -1.90
C THR A 380 -7.52 12.08 -2.31
N ALA A 381 -6.56 12.95 -2.03
CA ALA A 381 -5.14 12.64 -2.15
C ALA A 381 -4.74 11.70 -0.99
N ASN A 382 -4.49 10.44 -1.29
CA ASN A 382 -4.02 9.45 -0.33
C ASN A 382 -2.49 9.41 -0.40
N ILE A 383 -1.83 10.08 0.54
CA ILE A 383 -0.40 10.35 0.48
C ILE A 383 0.39 9.50 1.47
N GLN A 384 1.58 9.08 1.03
CA GLN A 384 2.56 8.33 1.83
C GLN A 384 3.75 9.25 2.16
N PRO A 385 3.71 9.98 3.29
CA PRO A 385 4.77 10.92 3.63
C PRO A 385 6.16 10.29 3.76
N LEU A 386 6.24 9.03 4.20
CA LEU A 386 7.50 8.30 4.32
C LEU A 386 8.24 8.11 3.00
N TRP A 387 7.54 8.18 1.85
CA TRP A 387 8.14 8.17 0.52
C TRP A 387 8.70 9.54 0.11
N ALA A 388 8.27 10.57 0.80
CA ALA A 388 8.61 11.96 0.51
C ALA A 388 9.72 12.49 1.44
N CYS A 389 10.74 11.68 1.69
CA CYS A 389 11.97 12.03 2.40
C CYS A 389 13.17 11.48 1.65
N PHE A 390 14.38 11.92 1.99
CA PHE A 390 15.58 11.33 1.43
C PHE A 390 15.82 9.95 2.02
N ASP A 391 15.43 8.96 1.27
CA ASP A 391 15.75 7.55 1.44
C ASP A 391 16.61 7.12 0.26
N PRO A 392 17.61 6.25 0.41
CA PRO A 392 18.50 5.86 -0.70
C PRO A 392 17.80 5.12 -1.84
N THR A 393 16.53 4.76 -1.71
CA THR A 393 15.89 3.82 -2.62
C THR A 393 14.83 4.43 -3.54
N ILE A 394 13.97 5.33 -3.08
CA ILE A 394 12.83 5.78 -3.90
C ILE A 394 13.06 7.17 -4.53
N PRO A 395 13.39 8.24 -3.78
CA PRO A 395 13.48 9.57 -4.40
C PRO A 395 14.69 9.76 -5.30
N ASP A 396 15.85 9.22 -4.94
CA ASP A 396 17.10 9.50 -5.67
C ASP A 396 17.03 8.96 -7.12
N ILE A 397 16.50 7.74 -7.32
CA ILE A 397 16.33 7.14 -8.66
C ILE A 397 15.28 7.91 -9.47
N ALA A 398 14.15 8.24 -8.86
CA ALA A 398 13.06 8.93 -9.54
C ALA A 398 13.45 10.34 -10.00
N LEU A 399 14.24 11.06 -9.21
CA LEU A 399 14.63 12.45 -9.52
C LEU A 399 15.42 12.55 -10.82
N ASP A 400 16.34 11.61 -11.09
CA ASP A 400 17.11 11.60 -12.35
C ASP A 400 16.21 11.34 -13.56
N MET A 401 15.23 10.44 -13.42
CA MET A 401 14.28 10.12 -14.48
C MET A 401 13.26 11.24 -14.75
N ILE A 402 12.87 11.96 -13.70
CA ILE A 402 11.92 13.09 -13.80
C ILE A 402 12.58 14.33 -14.40
N GLY A 403 13.84 14.57 -14.02
CA GLY A 403 14.63 15.74 -14.43
C GLY A 403 14.43 16.96 -13.53
N PRO A 404 15.49 17.80 -13.39
CA PRO A 404 15.56 18.86 -12.39
C PRO A 404 14.53 19.99 -12.58
N ASP A 405 14.05 20.20 -13.79
CA ASP A 405 13.01 21.18 -14.11
C ASP A 405 11.64 20.83 -13.51
N ARG A 406 11.43 19.55 -13.15
CA ARG A 406 10.19 19.05 -12.56
C ARG A 406 10.30 18.63 -11.09
N TRP A 407 11.46 18.69 -10.49
CA TRP A 407 11.61 18.33 -9.06
C TRP A 407 10.62 19.02 -8.12
N PRO A 408 10.24 20.31 -8.32
CA PRO A 408 9.23 20.95 -7.48
C PRO A 408 7.82 20.31 -7.56
N GLU A 409 7.58 19.43 -8.53
CA GLU A 409 6.31 18.72 -8.72
C GLU A 409 6.30 17.35 -8.01
N VAL A 410 7.49 16.89 -7.54
CA VAL A 410 7.64 15.57 -6.88
C VAL A 410 7.15 15.64 -5.45
N TYR A 411 6.18 14.80 -5.12
CA TYR A 411 5.51 14.79 -3.82
C TYR A 411 5.09 16.20 -3.38
N ALA A 412 4.49 16.96 -4.29
CA ALA A 412 4.08 18.36 -4.08
C ALA A 412 2.82 18.45 -3.18
N PHE A 413 2.82 17.73 -2.06
CA PHE A 413 1.67 17.55 -1.18
C PHE A 413 1.12 18.89 -0.68
N ARG A 414 1.99 19.81 -0.21
CA ARG A 414 1.57 21.11 0.25
C ARG A 414 0.85 21.91 -0.85
N ARG A 415 1.38 21.90 -2.06
CA ARG A 415 0.78 22.62 -3.19
C ARG A 415 -0.56 22.03 -3.61
N MET A 416 -0.74 20.71 -3.56
CA MET A 416 -2.03 20.05 -3.81
C MET A 416 -3.06 20.45 -2.73
N LEU A 417 -2.66 20.48 -1.45
CA LEU A 417 -3.53 20.92 -0.36
C LEU A 417 -3.92 22.40 -0.49
N ASP A 418 -2.95 23.26 -0.81
CA ASP A 418 -3.21 24.70 -1.03
C ASP A 418 -4.14 24.95 -2.23
N ALA A 419 -4.18 24.03 -3.20
CA ALA A 419 -5.13 24.03 -4.31
C ALA A 419 -6.52 23.47 -3.91
N GLY A 420 -6.73 23.08 -2.64
CA GLY A 420 -8.01 22.64 -2.09
C GLY A 420 -8.22 21.12 -2.08
N ALA A 421 -7.22 20.30 -2.41
CA ALA A 421 -7.36 18.87 -2.35
C ALA A 421 -7.67 18.39 -0.93
N GLU A 422 -8.70 17.55 -0.77
CA GLU A 422 -8.86 16.74 0.43
C GLU A 422 -7.75 15.68 0.48
N TRP A 423 -7.35 15.28 1.68
CA TRP A 423 -6.23 14.36 1.84
C TRP A 423 -6.37 13.43 3.03
N CYS A 424 -5.71 12.28 2.95
CA CYS A 424 -5.49 11.36 4.05
C CYS A 424 -4.06 10.84 4.03
N LEU A 425 -3.56 10.39 5.19
CA LEU A 425 -2.25 9.76 5.32
C LEU A 425 -2.41 8.25 5.33
N SER A 426 -1.40 7.56 4.83
CA SER A 426 -1.31 6.11 4.89
C SER A 426 0.13 5.62 4.88
N SER A 427 0.33 4.37 5.23
CA SER A 427 1.66 3.77 5.34
C SER A 427 2.14 3.14 4.05
N ASP A 428 1.22 2.54 3.31
CA ASP A 428 1.53 1.53 2.30
C ASP A 428 2.42 0.40 2.86
N TRP A 429 2.14 0.01 4.13
CA TRP A 429 2.85 -1.11 4.73
C TRP A 429 2.51 -2.41 3.96
N ALA A 430 3.48 -3.27 3.59
CA ALA A 430 4.84 -3.41 4.13
C ALA A 430 5.93 -2.63 3.37
N VAL A 431 5.59 -1.78 2.39
CA VAL A 431 6.58 -0.95 1.67
C VAL A 431 7.30 0.00 2.63
N SER A 432 6.59 0.57 3.59
CA SER A 432 7.17 1.40 4.65
C SER A 432 6.62 1.04 6.03
N THR A 433 7.05 1.73 7.08
CA THR A 433 6.60 1.43 8.44
C THR A 433 5.11 1.75 8.64
N LEU A 434 4.44 0.94 9.45
CA LEU A 434 3.04 1.14 9.88
C LEU A 434 2.91 2.20 10.99
N ASN A 435 4.02 2.74 11.53
CA ASN A 435 4.01 3.65 12.67
C ASN A 435 3.42 5.01 12.29
N PRO A 436 2.19 5.38 12.73
CA PRO A 436 1.55 6.63 12.34
C PRO A 436 2.30 7.87 12.83
N PHE A 437 3.10 7.77 13.89
CA PHE A 437 3.88 8.89 14.40
C PHE A 437 5.09 9.19 13.51
N GLU A 438 5.72 8.18 12.93
CA GLU A 438 6.78 8.38 11.93
C GLU A 438 6.22 8.96 10.63
N ILE A 439 5.03 8.52 10.21
CA ILE A 439 4.32 9.08 9.05
C ILE A 439 4.02 10.57 9.29
N ILE A 440 3.46 10.93 10.46
CA ILE A 440 3.17 12.31 10.83
C ILE A 440 4.45 13.13 10.94
N GLU A 441 5.50 12.61 11.58
CA GLU A 441 6.79 13.30 11.69
C GLU A 441 7.36 13.61 10.31
N THR A 442 7.37 12.66 9.40
CA THR A 442 7.84 12.88 8.04
C THR A 442 6.96 13.88 7.28
N ALA A 443 5.65 13.83 7.46
CA ALA A 443 4.73 14.80 6.84
C ALA A 443 5.06 16.25 7.23
N ILE A 444 5.43 16.50 8.48
CA ILE A 444 5.71 17.84 9.01
C ILE A 444 7.19 18.25 8.95
N THR A 445 8.11 17.30 8.73
CA THR A 445 9.56 17.58 8.68
C THR A 445 10.18 17.33 7.32
N ARG A 446 9.59 16.48 6.50
CA ARG A 446 10.14 15.96 5.23
C ARG A 446 11.52 15.30 5.41
N LYS A 447 11.76 14.74 6.57
CA LYS A 447 12.99 14.01 6.91
C LYS A 447 12.66 12.55 7.18
N ALA A 448 13.56 11.67 6.78
CA ALA A 448 13.45 10.27 7.17
C ALA A 448 13.48 10.16 8.72
N PRO A 449 12.62 9.32 9.31
CA PRO A 449 12.54 9.16 10.77
C PRO A 449 13.71 8.33 11.36
N VAL A 450 14.87 8.37 10.71
CA VAL A 450 16.07 7.63 11.11
C VAL A 450 17.04 8.58 11.80
N ALA A 451 17.44 8.22 12.99
CA ALA A 451 18.43 8.99 13.73
C ALA A 451 19.76 9.10 12.96
N GLY A 452 20.26 10.32 12.80
CA GLY A 452 21.55 10.56 12.14
C GLY A 452 21.50 10.69 10.61
N ASN A 453 20.31 10.78 10.00
CA ASN A 453 20.21 11.08 8.57
C ASN A 453 20.80 12.48 8.28
N PRO A 454 21.95 12.57 7.57
CA PRO A 454 22.64 13.86 7.34
C PRO A 454 21.94 14.70 6.26
N LYS A 455 21.06 14.11 5.46
CA LYS A 455 20.32 14.82 4.43
C LYS A 455 19.22 15.67 5.09
N GLY A 456 19.09 16.92 4.66
CA GLY A 456 18.06 17.84 5.14
C GLY A 456 16.65 17.40 4.75
N PRO A 457 15.63 18.26 4.90
CA PRO A 457 14.28 17.97 4.44
C PRO A 457 14.24 17.83 2.91
N PHE A 458 13.49 16.85 2.43
CA PHE A 458 13.20 16.65 1.02
C PHE A 458 12.15 17.69 0.57
N PHE A 459 12.55 18.68 -0.22
CA PHE A 459 11.70 19.83 -0.59
C PHE A 459 10.97 20.46 0.61
N ALA A 460 11.70 21.23 1.39
CA ALA A 460 11.25 21.81 2.67
C ALA A 460 10.00 22.71 2.56
N ASP A 461 9.72 23.24 1.37
CA ASP A 461 8.52 24.01 1.05
C ASP A 461 7.25 23.16 0.96
N GLN A 462 7.39 21.82 0.94
CA GLN A 462 6.28 20.87 0.85
C GLN A 462 5.89 20.26 2.22
N VAL A 463 6.41 20.77 3.33
CA VAL A 463 6.01 20.35 4.68
C VAL A 463 4.53 20.63 4.93
N LEU A 464 3.88 19.71 5.64
CA LEU A 464 2.50 19.90 6.08
C LEU A 464 2.47 20.58 7.45
N THR A 465 1.40 21.29 7.74
CA THR A 465 1.16 21.91 9.06
C THR A 465 0.06 21.17 9.78
N VAL A 466 0.22 21.01 11.10
CA VAL A 466 -0.79 20.42 12.00
C VAL A 466 -1.89 21.43 12.29
#